data_52359ed654192fe2ef718b356de0a588
#
_entry.id   52359ed654192fe2ef718b356de0a588
#
_cell.length_a   1.000
_cell.length_b   1.000
_cell.length_c   1.000
_cell.angle_alpha   90.00
_cell.angle_beta   90.00
_cell.angle_gamma   90.00
#
_symmetry.space_group_name_H-M   'P 1'
#
loop_
_entity.id
_entity.type
_entity.pdbx_description
1 polymer ?
#
loop_
_entity_poly.entity_id
_entity_poly.type
_entity_poly.pdbx_seq_one_letter_code
_entity_poly.pdbx_strand_id
1 'polypeptide(L)'
;MNKLITILVTGAKGQLGSELQEIASRYENIHFIFATKSLLDISNTTALNDFFKNQTIDFCINTAAYTAVDHAEKDSETAFLINSTAVGNLVKACSIHNTKLIQISTDFVFDGKNDVPYKETDPTNALSVYGKSKLKGEGFALKQNHMVIRTSWLYSYSYGNNFLKTMIRLGTERD
;
A
#
# COMPACT_ATOMS: atom_id res chain seq x y z
N MET A 1 -6.66 5.61 -31.48
CA MET A 1 -6.59 6.39 -30.22
C MET A 1 -6.20 5.43 -29.10
N ASN A 2 -5.14 5.71 -28.36
CA ASN A 2 -4.80 4.89 -27.21
C ASN A 2 -5.90 5.06 -26.15
N LYS A 3 -6.40 3.96 -25.61
CA LYS A 3 -7.39 3.98 -24.50
C LYS A 3 -6.78 4.73 -23.30
N LEU A 4 -7.49 5.72 -22.77
CA LEU A 4 -7.12 6.35 -21.50
C LEU A 4 -7.23 5.30 -20.38
N ILE A 5 -6.15 5.11 -19.64
CA ILE A 5 -6.10 4.17 -18.50
C ILE A 5 -6.42 4.96 -17.22
N THR A 6 -7.36 4.46 -16.43
CA THR A 6 -7.69 5.06 -15.12
C THR A 6 -7.05 4.27 -13.99
N ILE A 7 -6.25 4.94 -13.16
CA ILE A 7 -5.56 4.37 -12.01
C ILE A 7 -6.04 5.05 -10.72
N LEU A 8 -6.65 4.27 -9.83
CA LEU A 8 -6.93 4.70 -8.46
C LEU A 8 -5.69 4.48 -7.60
N VAL A 9 -5.27 5.50 -6.85
CA VAL A 9 -4.22 5.41 -5.83
C VAL A 9 -4.84 5.68 -4.46
N THR A 10 -4.95 4.69 -3.60
CA THR A 10 -5.40 4.88 -2.22
C THR A 10 -4.22 5.25 -1.32
N GLY A 11 -4.48 5.88 -0.17
CA GLY A 11 -3.39 6.35 0.70
C GLY A 11 -2.58 7.51 0.12
N ALA A 12 -3.23 8.35 -0.69
CA ALA A 12 -2.60 9.42 -1.49
C ALA A 12 -1.78 10.45 -0.68
N LYS A 13 -2.05 10.64 0.61
CA LYS A 13 -1.26 11.53 1.50
C LYS A 13 -0.07 10.83 2.16
N GLY A 14 0.09 9.52 1.97
CA GLY A 14 1.26 8.77 2.43
C GLY A 14 2.50 9.06 1.57
N GLN A 15 3.68 8.61 2.03
CA GLN A 15 4.94 8.84 1.34
C GLN A 15 4.89 8.39 -0.13
N LEU A 16 4.55 7.12 -0.39
CA LEU A 16 4.49 6.59 -1.75
C LEU A 16 3.36 7.21 -2.57
N GLY A 17 2.19 7.45 -1.96
CA GLY A 17 1.06 8.10 -2.64
C GLY A 17 1.41 9.52 -3.10
N SER A 18 2.16 10.29 -2.29
CA SER A 18 2.61 11.64 -2.65
C SER A 18 3.67 11.62 -3.76
N GLU A 19 4.61 10.66 -3.75
CA GLU A 19 5.57 10.48 -4.84
C GLU A 19 4.87 10.14 -6.16
N LEU A 20 3.86 9.27 -6.13
CA LEU A 20 3.05 8.96 -7.32
C LEU A 20 2.29 10.19 -7.84
N GLN A 21 1.81 11.08 -6.95
CA GLN A 21 1.18 12.33 -7.38
C GLN A 21 2.17 13.24 -8.12
N GLU A 22 3.39 13.35 -7.63
CA GLU A 22 4.42 14.21 -8.23
C GLU A 22 4.78 13.77 -9.65
N ILE A 23 4.86 12.46 -9.88
CA ILE A 23 5.22 11.94 -11.20
C ILE A 23 4.01 11.79 -12.15
N ALA A 24 2.78 11.88 -11.65
CA ALA A 24 1.57 11.59 -12.43
C ALA A 24 1.44 12.45 -13.70
N SER A 25 1.83 13.73 -13.63
CA SER A 25 1.80 14.66 -14.77
C SER A 25 2.69 14.27 -15.94
N ARG A 26 3.61 13.33 -15.76
CA ARG A 26 4.50 12.82 -16.80
C ARG A 26 3.81 11.79 -17.72
N TYR A 27 2.58 11.37 -17.39
CA TYR A 27 1.86 10.28 -18.05
C TYR A 27 0.52 10.79 -18.60
N GLU A 28 0.54 11.46 -19.76
CA GLU A 28 -0.64 12.11 -20.36
C GLU A 28 -1.77 11.14 -20.74
N ASN A 29 -1.46 9.86 -20.97
CA ASN A 29 -2.43 8.81 -21.31
C ASN A 29 -2.97 8.05 -20.09
N ILE A 30 -2.67 8.51 -18.87
CA ILE A 30 -3.15 7.93 -17.63
C ILE A 30 -3.94 8.98 -16.85
N HIS A 31 -5.16 8.63 -16.50
CA HIS A 31 -5.98 9.40 -15.57
C HIS A 31 -5.79 8.84 -14.15
N PHE A 32 -5.12 9.61 -13.28
CA PHE A 32 -4.93 9.22 -11.89
C PHE A 32 -6.03 9.79 -10.99
N ILE A 33 -6.57 8.95 -10.12
CA ILE A 33 -7.49 9.33 -9.04
C ILE A 33 -6.77 9.10 -7.72
N PHE A 34 -6.40 10.17 -7.04
CA PHE A 34 -5.68 10.11 -5.76
C PHE A 34 -6.66 10.19 -4.58
N ALA A 35 -6.90 9.05 -3.94
CA ALA A 35 -7.84 8.92 -2.85
C ALA A 35 -7.14 8.98 -1.48
N THR A 36 -7.48 10.01 -0.72
CA THR A 36 -7.15 10.08 0.71
C THR A 36 -8.17 9.29 1.52
N LYS A 37 -7.90 9.01 2.81
CA LYS A 37 -8.88 8.36 3.69
C LYS A 37 -10.22 9.11 3.77
N SER A 38 -10.20 10.43 3.72
CA SER A 38 -11.42 11.25 3.74
C SER A 38 -12.25 11.15 2.46
N LEU A 39 -11.62 10.87 1.31
CA LEU A 39 -12.32 10.63 0.04
C LEU A 39 -12.79 9.18 -0.07
N LEU A 40 -11.93 8.23 0.32
CA LEU A 40 -12.21 6.80 0.23
C LEU A 40 -11.54 6.06 1.40
N ASP A 41 -12.30 5.78 2.45
CA ASP A 41 -11.86 4.89 3.51
C ASP A 41 -12.02 3.45 3.06
N ILE A 42 -10.89 2.77 2.81
CA ILE A 42 -10.88 1.38 2.34
C ILE A 42 -11.43 0.38 3.38
N SER A 43 -11.59 0.77 4.64
CA SER A 43 -12.25 -0.03 5.66
C SER A 43 -13.78 0.01 5.54
N ASN A 44 -14.34 1.01 4.87
CA ASN A 44 -15.77 1.19 4.67
C ASN A 44 -16.23 0.51 3.37
N THR A 45 -16.85 -0.66 3.50
CA THR A 45 -17.32 -1.45 2.34
C THR A 45 -18.38 -0.75 1.52
N THR A 46 -19.28 0.02 2.14
CA THR A 46 -20.31 0.78 1.44
C THR A 46 -19.68 1.87 0.58
N ALA A 47 -18.77 2.66 1.17
CA ALA A 47 -18.05 3.69 0.43
C ALA A 47 -17.21 3.13 -0.73
N LEU A 48 -16.57 1.97 -0.55
CA LEU A 48 -15.86 1.27 -1.62
C LEU A 48 -16.82 0.88 -2.77
N ASN A 49 -17.92 0.22 -2.47
CA ASN A 49 -18.89 -0.21 -3.48
C ASN A 49 -19.46 0.97 -4.26
N ASP A 50 -19.84 2.05 -3.58
CA ASP A 50 -20.37 3.25 -4.22
C ASP A 50 -19.33 3.94 -5.09
N PHE A 51 -18.08 4.00 -4.62
CA PHE A 51 -16.98 4.62 -5.36
C PHE A 51 -16.70 3.86 -6.66
N PHE A 52 -16.53 2.54 -6.59
CA PHE A 52 -16.25 1.71 -7.77
C PHE A 52 -17.43 1.59 -8.73
N LYS A 53 -18.68 1.66 -8.23
CA LYS A 53 -19.88 1.66 -9.07
C LYS A 53 -19.99 2.88 -9.97
N ASN A 54 -19.51 4.04 -9.50
CA ASN A 54 -19.63 5.31 -10.19
C ASN A 54 -18.43 5.66 -11.08
N GLN A 55 -17.41 4.77 -11.16
CA GLN A 55 -16.18 5.03 -11.92
C GLN A 55 -15.67 3.77 -12.60
N THR A 56 -15.10 3.93 -13.78
CA THR A 56 -14.38 2.84 -14.46
C THR A 56 -12.90 2.95 -14.09
N ILE A 57 -12.38 1.99 -13.35
CA ILE A 57 -11.00 1.96 -12.85
C ILE A 57 -10.32 0.72 -13.44
N ASP A 58 -9.26 0.92 -14.23
CA ASP A 58 -8.50 -0.19 -14.81
C ASP A 58 -7.54 -0.81 -13.78
N PHE A 59 -6.88 0.04 -12.97
CA PHE A 59 -5.93 -0.39 -11.94
C PHE A 59 -6.17 0.33 -10.62
N CYS A 60 -5.89 -0.34 -9.51
CA CYS A 60 -5.87 0.25 -8.19
C CYS A 60 -4.50 -0.02 -7.54
N ILE A 61 -3.77 1.03 -7.19
CA ILE A 61 -2.53 0.95 -6.42
C ILE A 61 -2.86 1.25 -4.96
N ASN A 62 -2.84 0.22 -4.11
CA ASN A 62 -3.11 0.41 -2.69
C ASN A 62 -1.82 0.73 -1.93
N THR A 63 -1.62 2.01 -1.63
CA THR A 63 -0.56 2.51 -0.76
C THR A 63 -1.04 2.80 0.66
N ALA A 64 -2.35 2.67 0.93
CA ALA A 64 -2.90 2.83 2.27
C ALA A 64 -2.45 1.68 3.18
N ALA A 65 -1.85 2.01 4.32
CA ALA A 65 -1.40 1.04 5.30
C ALA A 65 -1.25 1.67 6.69
N TYR A 66 -1.37 0.85 7.70
CA TYR A 66 -0.87 1.14 9.05
C TYR A 66 0.61 0.76 9.08
N THR A 67 1.51 1.72 9.25
CA THR A 67 2.96 1.53 9.07
C THR A 67 3.79 1.74 10.34
N ALA A 68 3.16 2.06 11.47
CA ALA A 68 3.84 2.25 12.75
C ALA A 68 4.16 0.86 13.37
N VAL A 69 5.31 0.27 12.99
CA VAL A 69 5.70 -1.11 13.32
C VAL A 69 5.65 -1.38 14.82
N ASP A 70 6.35 -0.56 15.63
CA ASP A 70 6.42 -0.74 17.08
C ASP A 70 5.06 -0.47 17.77
N HIS A 71 4.28 0.47 17.22
CA HIS A 71 2.97 0.79 17.77
C HIS A 71 1.94 -0.32 17.45
N ALA A 72 2.12 -1.04 16.34
CA ALA A 72 1.27 -2.16 15.97
C ALA A 72 1.25 -3.29 17.03
N GLU A 73 2.35 -3.46 17.78
CA GLU A 73 2.40 -4.44 18.87
C GLU A 73 1.40 -4.11 20.01
N LYS A 74 1.06 -2.83 20.16
CA LYS A 74 0.09 -2.34 21.17
C LYS A 74 -1.30 -2.11 20.60
N ASP A 75 -1.41 -1.93 19.29
CA ASP A 75 -2.65 -1.63 18.54
C ASP A 75 -2.82 -2.61 17.38
N SER A 76 -2.80 -3.88 17.71
CA SER A 76 -2.91 -4.97 16.74
C SER A 76 -4.25 -4.95 16.00
N GLU A 77 -5.33 -4.54 16.66
CA GLU A 77 -6.67 -4.47 16.08
C GLU A 77 -6.70 -3.50 14.90
N THR A 78 -6.21 -2.27 15.09
CA THR A 78 -6.15 -1.28 14.00
C THR A 78 -5.18 -1.71 12.90
N ALA A 79 -4.04 -2.32 13.24
CA ALA A 79 -3.11 -2.83 12.26
C ALA A 79 -3.75 -3.90 11.36
N PHE A 80 -4.45 -4.88 11.92
CA PHE A 80 -5.17 -5.91 11.16
C PHE A 80 -6.40 -5.35 10.43
N LEU A 81 -7.12 -4.40 11.01
CA LEU A 81 -8.24 -3.74 10.34
C LEU A 81 -7.77 -3.10 9.03
N ILE A 82 -6.69 -2.30 9.06
CA ILE A 82 -6.23 -1.54 7.90
C ILE A 82 -5.43 -2.42 6.94
N ASN A 83 -4.46 -3.20 7.44
CA ASN A 83 -3.54 -3.95 6.58
C ASN A 83 -4.10 -5.28 6.08
N SER A 84 -5.17 -5.78 6.67
CA SER A 84 -5.76 -7.08 6.31
C SER A 84 -7.23 -6.92 5.89
N THR A 85 -8.13 -6.58 6.82
CA THR A 85 -9.58 -6.57 6.56
C THR A 85 -9.92 -5.55 5.46
N ALA A 86 -9.41 -4.34 5.54
CA ALA A 86 -9.63 -3.29 4.54
C ALA A 86 -9.05 -3.66 3.17
N VAL A 87 -7.88 -4.33 3.14
CA VAL A 87 -7.32 -4.89 1.90
C VAL A 87 -8.24 -5.95 1.30
N GLY A 88 -8.80 -6.85 2.13
CA GLY A 88 -9.79 -7.83 1.68
C GLY A 88 -11.04 -7.20 1.07
N ASN A 89 -11.54 -6.10 1.67
CA ASN A 89 -12.67 -5.34 1.13
C ASN A 89 -12.32 -4.71 -0.23
N LEU A 90 -11.12 -4.10 -0.33
CA LEU A 90 -10.63 -3.50 -1.58
C LEU A 90 -10.44 -4.54 -2.69
N VAL A 91 -9.87 -5.71 -2.36
CA VAL A 91 -9.73 -6.86 -3.28
C VAL A 91 -11.08 -7.28 -3.83
N LYS A 92 -12.10 -7.39 -2.95
CA LYS A 92 -13.47 -7.75 -3.37
C LYS A 92 -14.06 -6.71 -4.32
N ALA A 93 -13.93 -5.41 -3.99
CA ALA A 93 -14.41 -4.33 -4.85
C ALA A 93 -13.70 -4.35 -6.22
N CYS A 94 -12.38 -4.47 -6.24
CA CYS A 94 -11.59 -4.57 -7.47
C CYS A 94 -12.03 -5.77 -8.33
N SER A 95 -12.23 -6.94 -7.72
CA SER A 95 -12.65 -8.16 -8.43
C SER A 95 -14.04 -8.02 -9.06
N ILE A 96 -15.01 -7.43 -8.33
CA ILE A 96 -16.37 -7.20 -8.83
C ILE A 96 -16.37 -6.26 -10.05
N HIS A 97 -15.52 -5.27 -10.06
CA HIS A 97 -15.47 -4.21 -11.08
C HIS A 97 -14.37 -4.44 -12.14
N ASN A 98 -13.77 -5.63 -12.20
CA ASN A 98 -12.68 -5.98 -13.14
C ASN A 98 -11.47 -5.03 -13.06
N THR A 99 -11.22 -4.44 -11.91
CA THR A 99 -10.05 -3.61 -11.62
C THR A 99 -8.89 -4.50 -11.20
N LYS A 100 -7.68 -4.28 -11.74
CA LYS A 100 -6.48 -4.99 -11.30
C LYS A 100 -5.87 -4.28 -10.09
N LEU A 101 -5.80 -4.97 -8.94
CA LEU A 101 -5.16 -4.42 -7.73
C LEU A 101 -3.65 -4.65 -7.76
N ILE A 102 -2.90 -3.63 -7.37
CA ILE A 102 -1.48 -3.65 -7.02
C ILE A 102 -1.39 -3.33 -5.53
N GLN A 103 -1.15 -4.36 -4.72
CA GLN A 103 -1.04 -4.24 -3.27
C GLN A 103 0.41 -3.98 -2.87
N ILE A 104 0.70 -2.85 -2.25
CA ILE A 104 2.02 -2.60 -1.69
C ILE A 104 2.16 -3.33 -0.35
N SER A 105 3.21 -4.12 -0.23
CA SER A 105 3.56 -4.91 0.95
C SER A 105 4.99 -4.59 1.43
N THR A 106 5.57 -5.45 2.24
CA THR A 106 6.81 -5.21 2.98
C THR A 106 7.67 -6.48 3.05
N ASP A 107 8.96 -6.29 3.24
CA ASP A 107 9.93 -7.34 3.61
C ASP A 107 9.69 -7.92 5.02
N PHE A 108 8.96 -7.22 5.90
CA PHE A 108 8.57 -7.73 7.23
C PHE A 108 7.68 -8.98 7.20
N VAL A 109 7.28 -9.44 6.03
CA VAL A 109 6.63 -10.76 5.84
C VAL A 109 7.61 -11.92 5.98
N PHE A 110 8.91 -11.66 5.95
CA PHE A 110 9.99 -12.61 6.19
C PHE A 110 10.53 -12.48 7.61
N ASP A 111 11.30 -13.47 8.07
CA ASP A 111 11.90 -13.48 9.42
C ASP A 111 13.29 -12.85 9.51
N GLY A 112 13.89 -12.48 8.39
CA GLY A 112 15.21 -11.84 8.34
C GLY A 112 16.38 -12.76 8.64
N LYS A 113 16.21 -14.09 8.56
CA LYS A 113 17.25 -15.06 8.91
C LYS A 113 18.09 -15.56 7.73
N ASN A 114 17.75 -15.17 6.51
CA ASN A 114 18.50 -15.55 5.34
C ASN A 114 19.79 -14.73 5.21
N ASP A 115 20.88 -15.40 4.88
CA ASP A 115 22.18 -14.79 4.55
C ASP A 115 22.25 -14.28 3.10
N VAL A 116 21.23 -14.57 2.29
CA VAL A 116 21.09 -14.14 0.90
C VAL A 116 19.77 -13.37 0.72
N PRO A 117 19.64 -12.52 -0.31
CA PRO A 117 18.39 -11.82 -0.57
C PRO A 117 17.20 -12.77 -0.75
N TYR A 118 16.06 -12.43 -0.13
CA TYR A 118 14.81 -13.18 -0.30
C TYR A 118 14.28 -13.05 -1.72
N LYS A 119 13.72 -14.14 -2.23
CA LYS A 119 12.92 -14.19 -3.45
C LYS A 119 11.44 -14.06 -3.11
N GLU A 120 10.63 -13.67 -4.08
CA GLU A 120 9.18 -13.58 -3.93
C GLU A 120 8.52 -14.93 -3.61
N THR A 121 9.15 -16.05 -3.99
CA THR A 121 8.68 -17.42 -3.75
C THR A 121 9.14 -18.02 -2.43
N ASP A 122 10.04 -17.36 -1.71
CA ASP A 122 10.55 -17.89 -0.44
C ASP A 122 9.44 -17.95 0.61
N PRO A 123 9.49 -18.93 1.53
CA PRO A 123 8.52 -19.05 2.60
C PRO A 123 8.48 -17.79 3.48
N THR A 124 7.30 -17.29 3.72
CA THR A 124 7.08 -16.15 4.61
C THR A 124 7.01 -16.61 6.07
N ASN A 125 7.59 -15.84 6.99
CA ASN A 125 7.54 -16.07 8.44
C ASN A 125 7.56 -14.73 9.20
N ALA A 126 6.49 -13.95 9.08
CA ALA A 126 6.37 -12.65 9.72
C ALA A 126 6.44 -12.75 11.25
N LEU A 127 7.35 -12.02 11.88
CA LEU A 127 7.56 -12.03 13.32
C LEU A 127 6.69 -11.00 14.03
N SER A 128 6.63 -9.76 13.51
CA SER A 128 5.89 -8.64 14.11
C SER A 128 4.39 -8.67 13.77
N VAL A 129 3.59 -7.98 14.58
CA VAL A 129 2.15 -7.75 14.32
C VAL A 129 1.97 -7.02 12.98
N TYR A 130 2.81 -6.01 12.71
CA TYR A 130 2.81 -5.31 11.42
C TYR A 130 3.01 -6.28 10.25
N GLY A 131 4.09 -7.06 10.27
CA GLY A 131 4.39 -8.05 9.23
C GLY A 131 3.26 -9.07 9.04
N LYS A 132 2.73 -9.63 10.14
CA LYS A 132 1.59 -10.56 10.12
C LYS A 132 0.33 -9.95 9.52
N SER A 133 0.03 -8.69 9.86
CA SER A 133 -1.14 -7.98 9.31
C SER A 133 -1.00 -7.73 7.80
N LYS A 134 0.18 -7.33 7.33
CA LYS A 134 0.49 -7.15 5.91
C LYS A 134 0.43 -8.47 5.14
N LEU A 135 1.04 -9.53 5.67
CA LEU A 135 1.04 -10.86 5.08
C LEU A 135 -0.39 -11.41 4.88
N LYS A 136 -1.26 -11.19 5.87
CA LYS A 136 -2.67 -11.59 5.76
C LYS A 136 -3.39 -10.82 4.64
N GLY A 137 -3.07 -9.53 4.45
CA GLY A 137 -3.55 -8.72 3.32
C GLY A 137 -3.07 -9.23 1.97
N GLU A 138 -1.78 -9.63 1.85
CA GLU A 138 -1.25 -10.28 0.64
C GLU A 138 -2.06 -11.51 0.25
N GLY A 139 -2.42 -12.34 1.24
CA GLY A 139 -3.18 -13.55 1.02
C GLY A 139 -4.55 -13.32 0.34
N PHE A 140 -5.22 -12.19 0.62
CA PHE A 140 -6.45 -11.81 -0.09
C PHE A 140 -6.15 -11.43 -1.55
N ALA A 141 -5.12 -10.63 -1.80
CA ALA A 141 -4.77 -10.18 -3.13
C ALA A 141 -4.33 -11.34 -4.04
N LEU A 142 -3.46 -12.22 -3.54
CA LEU A 142 -2.93 -13.36 -4.29
C LEU A 142 -4.02 -14.39 -4.64
N LYS A 143 -4.96 -14.66 -3.73
CA LYS A 143 -6.09 -15.58 -3.99
C LYS A 143 -6.98 -15.14 -5.13
N GLN A 144 -7.05 -13.86 -5.43
CA GLN A 144 -7.83 -13.27 -6.52
C GLN A 144 -6.95 -12.88 -7.72
N ASN A 145 -5.74 -13.43 -7.81
CA ASN A 145 -4.80 -13.19 -8.90
C ASN A 145 -4.49 -11.70 -9.13
N HIS A 146 -4.42 -10.92 -8.05
CA HIS A 146 -3.92 -9.55 -8.04
C HIS A 146 -2.40 -9.53 -7.85
N MET A 147 -1.78 -8.36 -8.05
CA MET A 147 -0.34 -8.19 -7.89
C MET A 147 -0.02 -7.76 -6.46
N VAL A 148 1.06 -8.32 -5.91
CA VAL A 148 1.68 -7.88 -4.65
C VAL A 148 3.09 -7.41 -4.92
N ILE A 149 3.46 -6.22 -4.44
CA ILE A 149 4.82 -5.68 -4.51
C ILE A 149 5.34 -5.53 -3.08
N ARG A 150 6.30 -6.36 -2.69
CA ARG A 150 7.02 -6.22 -1.43
C ARG A 150 8.13 -5.21 -1.59
N THR A 151 8.21 -4.27 -0.68
CA THR A 151 9.23 -3.22 -0.66
C THR A 151 9.97 -3.24 0.67
N SER A 152 11.22 -2.78 0.64
CA SER A 152 12.05 -2.57 1.82
C SER A 152 12.65 -1.18 1.76
N TRP A 153 12.79 -0.51 2.91
CA TRP A 153 13.51 0.75 3.01
C TRP A 153 13.03 1.83 2.03
N LEU A 154 11.70 2.02 1.90
CA LEU A 154 11.15 3.11 1.09
C LEU A 154 11.51 4.47 1.68
N TYR A 155 12.20 5.28 0.90
CA TYR A 155 12.56 6.64 1.22
C TYR A 155 11.89 7.63 0.29
N SER A 156 11.66 8.84 0.80
CA SER A 156 11.37 10.03 0.03
C SER A 156 12.14 11.19 0.62
N TYR A 157 12.74 12.00 -0.21
CA TYR A 157 13.34 13.26 0.20
C TYR A 157 12.25 14.27 0.59
N SER A 158 11.17 14.32 -0.17
CA SER A 158 10.12 15.33 -0.01
C SER A 158 9.03 14.91 0.99
N TYR A 159 8.63 13.64 1.03
CA TYR A 159 7.41 13.19 1.70
C TYR A 159 7.66 12.19 2.83
N GLY A 160 6.74 12.19 3.80
CA GLY A 160 6.73 11.24 4.92
C GLY A 160 7.86 11.46 5.91
N ASN A 161 7.79 10.70 6.99
CA ASN A 161 8.88 10.55 7.95
C ASN A 161 9.60 9.23 7.65
N ASN A 162 10.90 9.29 7.41
CA ASN A 162 11.70 8.12 7.04
C ASN A 162 13.12 8.23 7.60
N PHE A 163 13.86 7.12 7.50
CA PHE A 163 15.22 7.04 8.03
C PHE A 163 16.15 8.10 7.43
N LEU A 164 16.07 8.33 6.10
CA LEU A 164 16.91 9.33 5.43
C LEU A 164 16.74 10.73 6.05
N LYS A 165 15.49 11.20 6.20
CA LYS A 165 15.21 12.49 6.81
C LYS A 165 15.66 12.56 8.26
N THR A 166 15.51 11.47 9.01
CA THR A 166 15.98 11.38 10.39
C THR A 166 17.50 11.52 10.45
N MET A 167 18.25 10.85 9.57
CA MET A 167 19.71 10.95 9.54
C MET A 167 20.18 12.34 9.13
N ILE A 168 19.57 12.96 8.12
CA ILE A 168 19.87 14.33 7.71
C ILE A 168 19.67 15.29 8.90
N ARG A 169 18.51 15.22 9.57
CA ARG A 169 18.20 16.06 10.73
C ARG A 169 19.22 15.87 11.85
N LEU A 170 19.51 14.63 12.24
CA LEU A 170 20.47 14.34 13.30
C LEU A 170 21.90 14.79 12.94
N GLY A 171 22.28 14.70 11.68
CA GLY A 171 23.58 15.19 11.20
C GLY A 171 23.70 16.71 11.15
N THR A 172 22.58 17.44 11.12
CA THR A 172 22.56 18.91 11.18
C THR A 172 22.38 19.46 12.60
N GLU A 173 21.81 18.68 13.53
CA GLU A 173 21.55 19.08 14.92
C GLU A 173 22.71 18.70 15.90
N ARG A 174 23.62 17.82 15.46
CA ARG A 174 24.75 17.32 16.28
C ARG A 174 26.06 17.71 15.63
N ASP A 175 26.46 18.96 15.80
CA ASP A 175 27.84 19.42 15.67
C ASP A 175 28.66 19.13 16.95
#